data_ecb27600ce6edfd4058cc8a7b0a04f59
#
_entry.id   ecb27600ce6edfd4058cc8a7b0a04f59
#
_cell.length_a   1.000
_cell.length_b   1.000
_cell.length_c   1.000
_cell.angle_alpha   90.00
_cell.angle_beta   90.00
_cell.angle_gamma   90.00
#
_symmetry.space_group_name_H-M   'P 1'
#
loop_
_entity.id
_entity.type
_entity.pdbx_description
1 polymer ?
#
loop_
_entity_poly.entity_id
_entity_poly.type
_entity_poly.pdbx_seq_one_letter_code
_entity_poly.pdbx_strand_id
1 'polypeptide(L)'
;MPAPASRLPKISVIQSFKVAAELGSLAKAAAQLALTPAAVSQQIRQLEEQLGSALFVRTQSGVMLTETGKEYLRYVSEAFDILHLGQQNLCHAASMPKLTLYSLPALASKWLLPNITAWRAHCPDCELSLHGTHAPVDFSATPADFVICFGEDRYPQLDKQRLFCDEVLPVASPALIQRYPGESLLSQAPLIHLDWGNEGRFLPDWRSWFQAKGSMEPAVQPAFSFNLTSLAIDAAVAGAGVLLGQRRLIAGELTRGALQVVDPLSLPLSKPYFLAWPQRSRSQPGSEALIKWLTQLAS
;
A
#
# COMPACT_ATOMS: atom_id res chain seq x y z
N MET A 1 -43.28 6.84 15.11
CA MET A 1 -42.68 7.90 15.91
C MET A 1 -41.40 8.31 15.26
N PRO A 2 -41.14 9.59 14.94
CA PRO A 2 -39.84 10.00 14.41
C PRO A 2 -38.80 9.76 15.50
N ALA A 3 -37.68 9.14 15.10
CA ALA A 3 -36.52 8.94 15.95
C ALA A 3 -36.04 10.30 16.51
N PRO A 4 -35.71 10.44 17.80
CA PRO A 4 -35.20 11.69 18.34
C PRO A 4 -33.94 12.04 17.56
N ALA A 5 -33.84 13.29 17.10
CA ALA A 5 -32.66 13.85 16.51
C ALA A 5 -31.48 13.59 17.48
N SER A 6 -30.63 12.62 17.14
CA SER A 6 -29.61 12.13 18.06
C SER A 6 -28.54 13.22 18.21
N ARG A 7 -28.58 13.87 19.38
CA ARG A 7 -27.50 14.78 19.79
C ARG A 7 -26.21 13.95 19.87
N LEU A 8 -25.16 14.38 19.20
CA LEU A 8 -23.88 13.73 19.28
C LEU A 8 -23.42 13.56 20.74
N PRO A 9 -22.89 12.40 21.13
CA PRO A 9 -22.31 12.20 22.44
C PRO A 9 -21.16 13.17 22.68
N LYS A 10 -20.83 13.43 23.94
CA LYS A 10 -19.67 14.28 24.28
C LYS A 10 -18.38 13.62 23.77
N ILE A 11 -17.46 14.40 23.22
CA ILE A 11 -16.19 13.92 22.70
C ILE A 11 -15.40 13.10 23.73
N SER A 12 -15.41 13.50 25.02
CA SER A 12 -14.76 12.77 26.09
C SER A 12 -15.34 11.35 26.30
N VAL A 13 -16.65 11.18 26.10
CA VAL A 13 -17.32 9.89 26.19
C VAL A 13 -16.93 8.99 25.01
N ILE A 14 -16.90 9.56 23.80
CA ILE A 14 -16.47 8.86 22.59
C ILE A 14 -14.98 8.48 22.69
N GLN A 15 -14.14 9.37 23.26
CA GLN A 15 -12.72 9.09 23.50
C GLN A 15 -12.53 7.91 24.48
N SER A 16 -13.32 7.87 25.56
CA SER A 16 -13.27 6.75 26.50
C SER A 16 -13.65 5.41 25.86
N PHE A 17 -14.64 5.43 24.96
CA PHE A 17 -14.98 4.24 24.16
C PHE A 17 -13.82 3.82 23.27
N LYS A 18 -13.22 4.74 22.49
CA LYS A 18 -12.10 4.45 21.58
C LYS A 18 -10.92 3.82 22.33
N VAL A 19 -10.46 4.45 23.41
CA VAL A 19 -9.32 3.95 24.19
C VAL A 19 -9.62 2.61 24.85
N ALA A 20 -10.85 2.41 25.37
CA ALA A 20 -11.25 1.12 25.94
C ALA A 20 -11.31 0.00 24.90
N ALA A 21 -11.73 0.31 23.68
CA ALA A 21 -11.76 -0.62 22.56
C ALA A 21 -10.34 -1.05 22.11
N GLU A 22 -9.42 -0.08 21.99
CA GLU A 22 -8.03 -0.33 21.59
C GLU A 22 -7.25 -1.15 22.63
N LEU A 23 -7.50 -0.91 23.93
CA LEU A 23 -6.79 -1.58 25.01
C LEU A 23 -7.46 -2.87 25.49
N GLY A 24 -8.71 -3.15 25.09
CA GLY A 24 -9.50 -4.29 25.54
C GLY A 24 -9.77 -4.28 27.06
N SER A 25 -9.61 -3.12 27.72
CA SER A 25 -9.67 -3.01 29.19
C SER A 25 -10.10 -1.62 29.65
N LEU A 26 -11.18 -1.56 30.43
CA LEU A 26 -11.66 -0.31 31.03
C LEU A 26 -10.68 0.26 32.05
N ALA A 27 -9.97 -0.61 32.78
CA ALA A 27 -8.98 -0.18 33.77
C ALA A 27 -7.74 0.46 33.12
N LYS A 28 -7.24 -0.14 32.04
CA LYS A 28 -6.13 0.46 31.27
C LYS A 28 -6.54 1.76 30.60
N ALA A 29 -7.75 1.82 30.04
CA ALA A 29 -8.29 3.05 29.45
C ALA A 29 -8.41 4.15 30.49
N ALA A 30 -8.89 3.84 31.70
CA ALA A 30 -8.99 4.80 32.79
C ALA A 30 -7.61 5.37 33.18
N ALA A 31 -6.60 4.52 33.29
CA ALA A 31 -5.22 4.93 33.56
C ALA A 31 -4.68 5.88 32.47
N GLN A 32 -4.89 5.54 31.19
CA GLN A 32 -4.43 6.37 30.06
C GLN A 32 -5.14 7.72 29.99
N LEU A 33 -6.43 7.77 30.36
CA LEU A 33 -7.24 8.99 30.31
C LEU A 33 -7.18 9.83 31.60
N ALA A 34 -6.40 9.41 32.58
CA ALA A 34 -6.36 10.00 33.92
C ALA A 34 -7.76 10.05 34.59
N LEU A 35 -8.56 9.01 34.41
CA LEU A 35 -9.89 8.83 34.96
C LEU A 35 -9.94 7.64 35.93
N THR A 36 -11.02 7.51 36.68
CA THR A 36 -11.28 6.29 37.46
C THR A 36 -11.95 5.22 36.58
N PRO A 37 -11.73 3.91 36.85
CA PRO A 37 -12.41 2.83 36.12
C PRO A 37 -13.94 2.93 36.19
N ALA A 38 -14.49 3.43 37.32
CA ALA A 38 -15.90 3.67 37.49
C ALA A 38 -16.42 4.77 36.54
N ALA A 39 -15.66 5.87 36.39
CA ALA A 39 -16.00 6.96 35.47
C ALA A 39 -16.02 6.48 34.02
N VAL A 40 -15.00 5.74 33.57
CA VAL A 40 -14.96 5.18 32.21
C VAL A 40 -16.12 4.21 31.98
N SER A 41 -16.39 3.31 32.95
CA SER A 41 -17.53 2.39 32.86
C SER A 41 -18.87 3.13 32.76
N GLN A 42 -19.04 4.22 33.50
CA GLN A 42 -20.25 5.07 33.45
C GLN A 42 -20.38 5.77 32.09
N GLN A 43 -19.29 6.34 31.57
CA GLN A 43 -19.28 6.99 30.26
C GLN A 43 -19.64 6.02 29.13
N ILE A 44 -19.10 4.82 29.15
CA ILE A 44 -19.42 3.78 28.15
C ILE A 44 -20.89 3.38 28.26
N ARG A 45 -21.41 3.15 29.47
CA ARG A 45 -22.82 2.83 29.67
C ARG A 45 -23.73 3.94 29.14
N GLN A 46 -23.40 5.20 29.43
CA GLN A 46 -24.13 6.37 28.92
C GLN A 46 -24.11 6.41 27.39
N LEU A 47 -22.99 6.04 26.75
CA LEU A 47 -22.88 5.98 25.29
C LEU A 47 -23.77 4.88 24.72
N GLU A 48 -23.74 3.68 25.30
CA GLU A 48 -24.57 2.55 24.90
C GLU A 48 -26.06 2.84 25.03
N GLU A 49 -26.46 3.49 26.14
CA GLU A 49 -27.84 3.95 26.37
C GLU A 49 -28.27 4.98 25.31
N GLN A 50 -27.41 5.93 24.99
CA GLN A 50 -27.71 6.98 24.00
C GLN A 50 -27.81 6.40 22.59
N LEU A 51 -26.99 5.39 22.24
CA LEU A 51 -26.99 4.73 20.94
C LEU A 51 -28.07 3.61 20.86
N GLY A 52 -28.63 3.18 21.99
CA GLY A 52 -29.59 2.09 22.06
C GLY A 52 -29.00 0.73 21.73
N SER A 53 -27.68 0.58 21.81
CA SER A 53 -26.97 -0.65 21.44
C SER A 53 -25.76 -0.87 22.34
N ALA A 54 -25.51 -2.14 22.71
CA ALA A 54 -24.30 -2.51 23.42
C ALA A 54 -23.09 -2.48 22.45
N LEU A 55 -22.03 -1.81 22.87
CA LEU A 55 -20.77 -1.72 22.12
C LEU A 55 -19.73 -2.71 22.64
N PHE A 56 -19.84 -3.14 23.91
CA PHE A 56 -18.94 -4.09 24.53
C PHE A 56 -19.66 -5.30 25.09
N VAL A 57 -18.95 -6.43 25.08
CA VAL A 57 -19.26 -7.65 25.86
C VAL A 57 -18.21 -7.79 26.95
N ARG A 58 -18.62 -8.04 28.18
CA ARG A 58 -17.70 -8.34 29.30
C ARG A 58 -17.17 -9.74 29.18
N THR A 59 -15.86 -9.91 29.36
CA THR A 59 -15.16 -11.19 29.40
C THR A 59 -14.41 -11.33 30.72
N GLN A 60 -13.90 -12.54 31.00
CA GLN A 60 -13.07 -12.77 32.18
C GLN A 60 -11.78 -11.96 32.19
N SER A 61 -11.26 -11.62 31.00
CA SER A 61 -10.00 -10.89 30.81
C SER A 61 -10.16 -9.40 30.54
N GLY A 62 -11.41 -8.88 30.46
CA GLY A 62 -11.64 -7.48 30.16
C GLY A 62 -12.94 -7.22 29.39
N VAL A 63 -12.86 -6.46 28.31
CA VAL A 63 -14.00 -6.16 27.43
C VAL A 63 -13.64 -6.45 25.98
N MET A 64 -14.61 -6.95 25.21
CA MET A 64 -14.51 -7.16 23.78
C MET A 64 -15.61 -6.36 23.06
N LEU A 65 -15.32 -5.88 21.86
CA LEU A 65 -16.30 -5.20 21.03
C LEU A 65 -17.38 -6.16 20.52
N THR A 66 -18.62 -5.70 20.52
CA THR A 66 -19.70 -6.30 19.70
C THR A 66 -19.49 -5.98 18.23
N GLU A 67 -20.25 -6.58 17.31
CA GLU A 67 -20.20 -6.21 15.90
C GLU A 67 -20.59 -4.73 15.70
N THR A 68 -21.62 -4.26 16.39
CA THR A 68 -22.02 -2.82 16.41
C THR A 68 -20.88 -1.95 16.98
N GLY A 69 -20.18 -2.44 18.01
CA GLY A 69 -19.03 -1.77 18.59
C GLY A 69 -17.86 -1.64 17.63
N LYS A 70 -17.56 -2.67 16.84
CA LYS A 70 -16.52 -2.64 15.80
C LYS A 70 -16.87 -1.66 14.69
N GLU A 71 -18.11 -1.67 14.24
CA GLU A 71 -18.59 -0.73 13.23
C GLU A 71 -18.50 0.71 13.72
N TYR A 72 -18.99 0.98 14.94
CA TYR A 72 -18.92 2.31 15.54
C TYR A 72 -17.49 2.78 15.77
N LEU A 73 -16.58 1.89 16.20
CA LEU A 73 -15.15 2.21 16.37
C LEU A 73 -14.50 2.72 15.08
N ARG A 74 -14.88 2.17 13.93
CA ARG A 74 -14.38 2.63 12.63
C ARG A 74 -14.70 4.11 12.41
N TYR A 75 -15.97 4.52 12.59
CA TYR A 75 -16.39 5.91 12.44
C TYR A 75 -15.75 6.84 13.48
N VAL A 76 -15.64 6.36 14.73
CA VAL A 76 -15.00 7.13 15.80
C VAL A 76 -13.52 7.35 15.49
N SER A 77 -12.80 6.32 15.06
CA SER A 77 -11.38 6.45 14.71
C SER A 77 -11.17 7.45 13.57
N GLU A 78 -11.96 7.37 12.50
CA GLU A 78 -11.91 8.33 11.39
C GLU A 78 -12.19 9.78 11.85
N ALA A 79 -13.16 9.98 12.74
CA ALA A 79 -13.46 11.31 13.27
C ALA A 79 -12.30 11.89 14.10
N PHE A 80 -11.67 11.08 14.96
CA PHE A 80 -10.50 11.52 15.75
C PHE A 80 -9.29 11.78 14.85
N ASP A 81 -9.07 10.99 13.81
CA ASP A 81 -8.01 11.23 12.84
C ASP A 81 -8.17 12.59 12.14
N ILE A 82 -9.40 12.94 11.75
CA ILE A 82 -9.71 14.26 11.15
C ILE A 82 -9.43 15.39 12.14
N LEU A 83 -9.81 15.24 13.42
CA LEU A 83 -9.51 16.23 14.45
C LEU A 83 -8.02 16.40 14.68
N HIS A 84 -7.26 15.31 14.75
CA HIS A 84 -5.79 15.35 14.87
C HIS A 84 -5.14 16.02 13.66
N LEU A 85 -5.59 15.71 12.45
CA LEU A 85 -5.13 16.37 11.24
C LEU A 85 -5.37 17.88 11.29
N GLY A 86 -6.57 18.30 11.72
CA GLY A 86 -6.90 19.72 11.91
C GLY A 86 -5.95 20.41 12.90
N GLN A 87 -5.65 19.77 14.04
CA GLN A 87 -4.69 20.29 15.01
C GLN A 87 -3.26 20.38 14.43
N GLN A 88 -2.81 19.32 13.73
CA GLN A 88 -1.50 19.32 13.07
C GLN A 88 -1.40 20.46 12.05
N ASN A 89 -2.41 20.65 11.21
CA ASN A 89 -2.44 21.73 10.22
C ASN A 89 -2.38 23.13 10.87
N LEU A 90 -3.02 23.31 12.01
CA LEU A 90 -2.96 24.58 12.76
C LEU A 90 -1.58 24.79 13.42
N CYS A 91 -0.99 23.74 13.98
CA CYS A 91 0.34 23.80 14.58
C CYS A 91 1.46 23.96 13.55
N HIS A 92 1.23 23.51 12.30
CA HIS A 92 2.17 23.57 11.19
C HIS A 92 1.88 24.71 10.21
N ALA A 93 1.10 25.73 10.60
CA ALA A 93 0.81 26.89 9.76
C ALA A 93 2.06 27.63 9.23
N ALA A 94 3.26 27.26 9.68
CA ALA A 94 4.56 27.74 9.21
C ALA A 94 5.38 26.69 8.44
N SER A 95 4.91 25.44 8.28
CA SER A 95 5.62 24.40 7.53
C SER A 95 4.88 24.05 6.23
N MET A 96 5.66 23.68 5.19
CA MET A 96 5.08 23.21 3.93
C MET A 96 4.16 21.99 4.18
N PRO A 97 2.97 21.95 3.55
CA PRO A 97 2.12 20.76 3.56
C PRO A 97 2.91 19.54 3.14
N LYS A 98 2.70 18.41 3.83
CA LYS A 98 3.40 17.17 3.58
C LYS A 98 2.41 16.07 3.25
N LEU A 99 2.64 15.38 2.12
CA LEU A 99 1.93 14.18 1.74
C LEU A 99 2.85 12.96 1.89
N THR A 100 2.32 11.89 2.47
CA THR A 100 3.04 10.64 2.66
C THR A 100 2.46 9.56 1.76
N LEU A 101 3.24 9.13 0.76
CA LEU A 101 2.90 8.08 -0.19
C LEU A 101 3.66 6.81 0.11
N TYR A 102 2.93 5.72 0.34
CA TYR A 102 3.47 4.37 0.42
C TYR A 102 3.35 3.66 -0.92
N SER A 103 4.35 2.86 -1.27
CA SER A 103 4.37 2.10 -2.52
C SER A 103 5.16 0.82 -2.36
N LEU A 104 4.99 -0.13 -3.28
CA LEU A 104 5.92 -1.25 -3.40
C LEU A 104 7.33 -0.73 -3.71
N PRO A 105 8.39 -1.31 -3.11
CA PRO A 105 9.75 -0.79 -3.25
C PRO A 105 10.23 -0.64 -4.70
N ALA A 106 9.88 -1.59 -5.56
CA ALA A 106 10.26 -1.53 -6.98
C ALA A 106 9.52 -0.41 -7.74
N LEU A 107 8.21 -0.18 -7.46
CA LEU A 107 7.47 0.95 -8.02
C LEU A 107 8.06 2.27 -7.54
N ALA A 108 8.38 2.38 -6.24
CA ALA A 108 9.00 3.57 -5.68
C ALA A 108 10.33 3.89 -6.40
N SER A 109 11.22 2.90 -6.53
CA SER A 109 12.57 3.10 -7.06
C SER A 109 12.65 3.20 -8.61
N LYS A 110 11.85 2.39 -9.32
CA LYS A 110 11.99 2.25 -10.78
C LYS A 110 10.92 3.01 -11.58
N TRP A 111 9.80 3.38 -10.97
CA TRP A 111 8.74 4.12 -11.66
C TRP A 111 8.53 5.53 -11.10
N LEU A 112 8.42 5.70 -9.77
CA LEU A 112 8.18 7.02 -9.17
C LEU A 112 9.44 7.87 -9.13
N LEU A 113 10.56 7.33 -8.58
CA LEU A 113 11.79 8.10 -8.38
C LEU A 113 12.35 8.72 -9.68
N PRO A 114 12.38 8.06 -10.85
CA PRO A 114 12.81 8.69 -12.09
C PRO A 114 11.97 9.90 -12.52
N ASN A 115 10.73 9.99 -12.04
CA ASN A 115 9.77 11.04 -12.36
C ASN A 115 9.54 12.03 -11.19
N ILE A 116 10.26 11.88 -10.08
CA ILE A 116 10.01 12.65 -8.84
C ILE A 116 10.24 14.16 -9.03
N THR A 117 11.13 14.55 -9.93
CA THR A 117 11.38 15.97 -10.24
C THR A 117 10.16 16.65 -10.86
N ALA A 118 9.33 15.91 -11.60
CA ALA A 118 8.10 16.43 -12.17
C ALA A 118 7.05 16.74 -11.09
N TRP A 119 7.07 16.04 -9.95
CA TRP A 119 6.20 16.35 -8.82
C TRP A 119 6.34 17.80 -8.35
N ARG A 120 7.58 18.32 -8.23
CA ARG A 120 7.81 19.71 -7.80
C ARG A 120 7.21 20.74 -8.75
N ALA A 121 7.09 20.43 -10.03
CA ALA A 121 6.41 21.28 -11.00
C ALA A 121 4.88 21.24 -10.83
N HIS A 122 4.32 20.12 -10.34
CA HIS A 122 2.89 19.98 -10.08
C HIS A 122 2.46 20.58 -8.73
N CYS A 123 3.33 20.51 -7.73
CA CYS A 123 3.05 21.04 -6.39
C CYS A 123 4.34 21.56 -5.74
N PRO A 124 4.78 22.81 -6.06
CA PRO A 124 6.02 23.36 -5.54
C PRO A 124 6.00 23.57 -4.02
N ASP A 125 4.82 23.81 -3.45
CA ASP A 125 4.61 24.14 -2.06
C ASP A 125 4.15 22.92 -1.22
N CYS A 126 4.40 21.69 -1.70
CA CYS A 126 4.04 20.47 -1.00
C CYS A 126 5.22 19.50 -0.95
N GLU A 127 5.63 19.09 0.25
CA GLU A 127 6.59 18.01 0.45
C GLU A 127 5.94 16.65 0.15
N LEU A 128 6.60 15.81 -0.63
CA LEU A 128 6.22 14.43 -0.85
C LEU A 128 7.21 13.49 -0.15
N SER A 129 6.71 12.75 0.85
CA SER A 129 7.45 11.70 1.53
C SER A 129 7.11 10.35 0.90
N LEU A 130 8.08 9.68 0.27
CA LEU A 130 7.89 8.40 -0.41
C LEU A 130 8.46 7.25 0.41
N HIS A 131 7.63 6.27 0.73
CA HIS A 131 8.00 5.09 1.50
C HIS A 131 7.81 3.81 0.69
N GLY A 132 8.85 2.95 0.67
CA GLY A 132 8.79 1.63 0.04
C GLY A 132 8.49 0.53 1.06
N THR A 133 7.41 -0.24 0.86
CA THR A 133 7.07 -1.37 1.73
C THR A 133 6.32 -2.46 0.98
N HIS A 134 6.50 -3.72 1.40
CA HIS A 134 5.64 -4.86 1.00
C HIS A 134 4.53 -5.11 2.02
N ALA A 135 4.73 -4.67 3.26
CA ALA A 135 3.72 -4.83 4.30
C ALA A 135 2.47 -3.98 4.00
N PRO A 136 1.29 -4.49 4.32
CA PRO A 136 0.07 -3.67 4.29
C PRO A 136 0.21 -2.43 5.15
N VAL A 137 -0.25 -1.29 4.63
CA VAL A 137 -0.25 -0.03 5.38
C VAL A 137 -1.50 0.04 6.22
N ASP A 138 -1.33 0.16 7.52
CA ASP A 138 -2.42 0.45 8.46
C ASP A 138 -2.56 1.96 8.60
N PHE A 139 -3.58 2.53 7.96
CA PHE A 139 -3.85 3.96 7.99
C PHE A 139 -4.33 4.49 9.36
N SER A 140 -4.65 3.61 10.29
CA SER A 140 -5.01 4.00 11.66
C SER A 140 -3.77 4.16 12.56
N ALA A 141 -2.72 3.37 12.30
CA ALA A 141 -1.49 3.36 13.08
C ALA A 141 -0.32 4.10 12.40
N THR A 142 -0.43 4.34 11.09
CA THR A 142 0.65 4.92 10.28
C THR A 142 0.20 6.26 9.69
N PRO A 143 1.02 7.31 9.75
CA PRO A 143 0.71 8.60 9.14
C PRO A 143 0.86 8.53 7.60
N ALA A 144 0.05 7.68 6.97
CA ALA A 144 0.00 7.51 5.54
C ALA A 144 -1.19 8.29 4.96
N ASP A 145 -0.97 8.94 3.82
CA ASP A 145 -2.03 9.65 3.10
C ASP A 145 -2.48 8.87 1.88
N PHE A 146 -1.53 8.24 1.19
CA PHE A 146 -1.77 7.48 -0.02
C PHE A 146 -0.96 6.18 -0.03
N VAL A 147 -1.48 5.17 -0.70
CA VAL A 147 -0.75 3.93 -0.98
C VAL A 147 -0.96 3.51 -2.43
N ILE A 148 0.11 3.09 -3.11
CA ILE A 148 0.00 2.37 -4.38
C ILE A 148 0.01 0.88 -4.06
N CYS A 149 -1.07 0.19 -4.41
CA CYS A 149 -1.27 -1.22 -4.14
C CYS A 149 -1.58 -2.01 -5.41
N PHE A 150 -1.36 -3.33 -5.33
CA PHE A 150 -1.69 -4.27 -6.38
C PHE A 150 -3.03 -4.94 -6.09
N GLY A 151 -3.97 -4.84 -7.02
CA GLY A 151 -5.34 -5.35 -6.89
C GLY A 151 -6.29 -4.41 -6.13
N GLU A 152 -7.55 -4.45 -6.52
CA GLU A 152 -8.60 -3.60 -5.95
C GLU A 152 -9.03 -4.05 -4.54
N ASP A 153 -8.85 -5.32 -4.25
CA ASP A 153 -9.28 -6.00 -3.03
C ASP A 153 -8.38 -5.73 -1.82
N ARG A 154 -7.19 -5.13 -2.03
CA ARG A 154 -6.20 -4.91 -0.97
C ARG A 154 -6.69 -3.97 0.14
N TYR A 155 -7.45 -2.93 -0.22
CA TYR A 155 -7.99 -1.93 0.71
C TYR A 155 -9.46 -1.66 0.38
N PRO A 156 -10.40 -2.57 0.72
CA PRO A 156 -11.80 -2.46 0.28
C PRO A 156 -12.52 -1.21 0.79
N GLN A 157 -12.08 -0.66 1.92
CA GLN A 157 -12.69 0.49 2.61
C GLN A 157 -12.18 1.84 2.14
N LEU A 158 -11.15 1.89 1.27
CA LEU A 158 -10.54 3.14 0.82
C LEU A 158 -11.09 3.59 -0.53
N ASP A 159 -11.06 4.90 -0.76
CA ASP A 159 -11.21 5.47 -2.10
C ASP A 159 -10.06 5.01 -2.99
N LYS A 160 -10.31 4.80 -4.27
CA LYS A 160 -9.32 4.25 -5.20
C LYS A 160 -9.39 4.88 -6.57
N GLN A 161 -8.21 5.02 -7.17
CA GLN A 161 -8.03 5.35 -8.58
C GLN A 161 -7.20 4.26 -9.23
N ARG A 162 -7.73 3.62 -10.27
CA ARG A 162 -6.94 2.70 -11.09
C ARG A 162 -5.83 3.49 -11.78
N LEU A 163 -4.60 2.97 -11.68
CA LEU A 163 -3.44 3.54 -12.36
C LEU A 163 -3.19 2.80 -13.69
N PHE A 164 -2.66 1.60 -13.65
CA PHE A 164 -2.33 0.84 -14.86
C PHE A 164 -2.37 -0.67 -14.62
N CYS A 165 -2.46 -1.43 -15.69
CA CYS A 165 -2.01 -2.82 -15.77
C CYS A 165 -0.60 -2.87 -16.32
N ASP A 166 0.18 -3.88 -15.91
CA ASP A 166 1.51 -4.12 -16.44
C ASP A 166 1.61 -5.56 -16.98
N GLU A 167 2.70 -5.86 -17.63
CA GLU A 167 3.02 -7.18 -18.18
C GLU A 167 4.48 -7.52 -17.90
N VAL A 168 4.81 -8.80 -17.88
CA VAL A 168 6.19 -9.25 -17.78
C VAL A 168 6.67 -9.83 -19.11
N LEU A 169 7.94 -9.61 -19.43
CA LEU A 169 8.59 -10.18 -20.60
C LEU A 169 10.06 -10.48 -20.30
N PRO A 170 10.66 -11.45 -21.01
CA PRO A 170 12.05 -11.81 -20.77
C PRO A 170 13.00 -10.73 -21.25
N VAL A 171 13.90 -10.32 -20.36
CA VAL A 171 14.95 -9.33 -20.63
C VAL A 171 16.30 -9.80 -20.11
N ALA A 172 17.37 -9.35 -20.76
CA ALA A 172 18.74 -9.62 -20.35
C ALA A 172 19.66 -8.46 -20.69
N SER A 173 20.84 -8.41 -20.07
CA SER A 173 21.88 -7.47 -20.47
C SER A 173 22.48 -7.82 -21.82
N PRO A 174 22.96 -6.81 -22.59
CA PRO A 174 23.65 -7.09 -23.88
C PRO A 174 24.82 -8.06 -23.75
N ALA A 175 25.57 -7.98 -22.67
CA ALA A 175 26.70 -8.88 -22.42
C ALA A 175 26.25 -10.35 -22.25
N LEU A 176 25.13 -10.59 -21.58
CA LEU A 176 24.58 -11.93 -21.43
C LEU A 176 24.07 -12.46 -22.77
N ILE A 177 23.40 -11.63 -23.57
CA ILE A 177 22.91 -11.98 -24.91
C ILE A 177 24.07 -12.37 -25.83
N GLN A 178 25.20 -11.65 -25.78
CA GLN A 178 26.40 -11.98 -26.56
C GLN A 178 27.03 -13.31 -26.12
N ARG A 179 26.98 -13.61 -24.82
CA ARG A 179 27.53 -14.87 -24.26
C ARG A 179 26.68 -16.09 -24.63
N TYR A 180 25.38 -15.93 -24.79
CA TYR A 180 24.43 -16.98 -25.15
C TYR A 180 23.63 -16.58 -26.40
N PRO A 181 24.20 -16.70 -27.60
CA PRO A 181 23.54 -16.23 -28.81
C PRO A 181 22.34 -17.10 -29.22
N GLY A 182 21.32 -16.48 -29.77
CA GLY A 182 20.14 -17.14 -30.30
C GLY A 182 19.34 -17.91 -29.26
N GLU A 183 18.86 -19.11 -29.60
CA GLU A 183 18.01 -19.94 -28.74
C GLU A 183 18.71 -20.44 -27.47
N SER A 184 20.05 -20.41 -27.43
CA SER A 184 20.81 -20.82 -26.25
C SER A 184 20.58 -19.91 -25.04
N LEU A 185 20.14 -18.67 -25.24
CA LEU A 185 19.92 -17.73 -24.16
C LEU A 185 18.81 -18.21 -23.20
N LEU A 186 17.65 -18.60 -23.69
CA LEU A 186 16.55 -19.07 -22.86
C LEU A 186 16.67 -20.54 -22.43
N SER A 187 17.53 -21.33 -23.11
CA SER A 187 17.70 -22.74 -22.79
C SER A 187 18.91 -23.06 -21.91
N GLN A 188 19.91 -22.18 -21.82
CA GLN A 188 21.17 -22.44 -21.13
C GLN A 188 21.61 -21.33 -20.18
N ALA A 189 21.18 -20.06 -20.41
CA ALA A 189 21.53 -18.98 -19.50
C ALA A 189 20.81 -19.12 -18.17
N PRO A 190 21.40 -18.63 -17.07
CA PRO A 190 20.74 -18.60 -15.77
C PRO A 190 19.43 -17.80 -15.83
N LEU A 191 18.38 -18.32 -15.19
CA LEU A 191 17.11 -17.62 -15.02
C LEU A 191 17.05 -16.98 -13.63
N ILE A 192 16.62 -15.72 -13.58
CA ILE A 192 16.39 -14.98 -12.33
C ILE A 192 14.95 -15.19 -11.91
N HIS A 193 14.75 -15.64 -10.68
CA HIS A 193 13.44 -15.89 -10.09
C HIS A 193 13.09 -14.80 -9.07
N LEU A 194 11.79 -14.49 -8.99
CA LEU A 194 11.21 -13.64 -7.94
C LEU A 194 10.48 -14.53 -6.95
N ASP A 195 10.84 -14.44 -5.68
CA ASP A 195 10.19 -15.13 -4.57
C ASP A 195 9.66 -14.10 -3.58
N TRP A 196 8.39 -13.74 -3.72
CA TRP A 196 7.69 -12.88 -2.78
C TRP A 196 6.89 -13.67 -1.73
N GLY A 197 7.23 -14.95 -1.56
CA GLY A 197 6.48 -15.86 -0.70
C GLY A 197 5.04 -16.04 -1.19
N ASN A 198 4.11 -16.21 -0.25
CA ASN A 198 2.69 -16.41 -0.59
C ASN A 198 2.04 -15.21 -1.29
N GLU A 199 2.60 -14.01 -1.12
CA GLU A 199 2.13 -12.78 -1.75
C GLU A 199 2.49 -12.69 -3.24
N GLY A 200 3.43 -13.50 -3.73
CA GLY A 200 3.93 -13.47 -5.11
C GLY A 200 3.20 -14.35 -6.12
N ARG A 201 2.22 -15.14 -5.68
CA ARG A 201 1.51 -16.11 -6.55
C ARG A 201 0.70 -15.49 -7.70
N PHE A 202 0.56 -14.19 -7.74
CA PHE A 202 -0.16 -13.47 -8.79
C PHE A 202 0.73 -12.92 -9.90
N LEU A 203 2.06 -13.01 -9.75
CA LEU A 203 2.99 -12.65 -10.83
C LEU A 203 3.21 -13.87 -11.72
N PRO A 204 3.22 -13.70 -13.06
CA PRO A 204 3.64 -14.74 -13.95
C PRO A 204 5.09 -15.14 -13.64
N ASP A 205 5.33 -16.44 -13.53
CA ASP A 205 6.64 -17.05 -13.34
C ASP A 205 7.20 -17.62 -14.65
N TRP A 206 8.41 -18.13 -14.62
CA TRP A 206 9.05 -18.76 -15.78
C TRP A 206 8.27 -19.96 -16.30
N ARG A 207 7.69 -20.76 -15.41
CA ARG A 207 6.86 -21.90 -15.79
C ARG A 207 5.65 -21.46 -16.62
N SER A 208 4.93 -20.47 -16.16
CA SER A 208 3.78 -19.88 -16.86
C SER A 208 4.18 -19.29 -18.20
N TRP A 209 5.34 -18.64 -18.26
CA TRP A 209 5.83 -18.04 -19.48
C TRP A 209 6.23 -19.11 -20.53
N PHE A 210 6.99 -20.15 -20.15
CA PHE A 210 7.36 -21.25 -21.06
C PHE A 210 6.12 -22.03 -21.53
N GLN A 211 5.15 -22.23 -20.63
CA GLN A 211 3.87 -22.84 -20.99
C GLN A 211 3.13 -22.02 -22.05
N ALA A 212 3.05 -20.70 -21.89
CA ALA A 212 2.42 -19.81 -22.87
C ALA A 212 3.17 -19.78 -24.20
N LYS A 213 4.49 -19.97 -24.18
CA LYS A 213 5.33 -20.11 -25.37
C LYS A 213 5.15 -21.46 -26.07
N GLY A 214 4.50 -22.44 -25.44
CA GLY A 214 4.38 -23.82 -25.97
C GLY A 214 5.67 -24.62 -25.84
N SER A 215 6.55 -24.26 -24.90
CA SER A 215 7.81 -24.95 -24.62
C SER A 215 7.92 -25.34 -23.15
N MET A 216 8.83 -26.22 -22.83
CA MET A 216 9.10 -26.60 -21.42
C MET A 216 10.13 -25.67 -20.82
N GLU A 217 9.95 -25.36 -19.54
CA GLU A 217 10.99 -24.68 -18.76
C GLU A 217 12.27 -25.54 -18.77
N PRO A 218 13.43 -24.96 -19.11
CA PRO A 218 14.66 -25.71 -19.13
C PRO A 218 15.05 -26.21 -17.74
N ALA A 219 15.67 -27.37 -17.65
CA ALA A 219 16.14 -27.94 -16.38
C ALA A 219 17.40 -27.22 -15.83
N VAL A 220 17.56 -25.95 -16.15
CA VAL A 220 18.61 -25.10 -15.60
C VAL A 220 18.23 -24.75 -14.17
N GLN A 221 19.11 -25.08 -13.22
CA GLN A 221 18.86 -24.69 -11.82
C GLN A 221 18.79 -23.16 -11.71
N PRO A 222 17.81 -22.62 -10.94
CA PRO A 222 17.75 -21.19 -10.72
C PRO A 222 19.04 -20.73 -10.06
N ALA A 223 19.78 -19.85 -10.75
CA ALA A 223 21.07 -19.35 -10.22
C ALA A 223 20.83 -18.32 -9.10
N PHE A 224 19.72 -17.58 -9.19
CA PHE A 224 19.39 -16.51 -8.24
C PHE A 224 17.88 -16.40 -8.04
N SER A 225 17.50 -16.18 -6.78
CA SER A 225 16.13 -15.86 -6.39
C SER A 225 16.15 -14.59 -5.52
N PHE A 226 15.28 -13.65 -5.81
CA PHE A 226 15.19 -12.38 -5.10
C PHE A 226 13.76 -12.14 -4.60
N ASN A 227 13.65 -11.58 -3.40
CA ASN A 227 12.37 -11.14 -2.84
C ASN A 227 12.02 -9.68 -3.20
N LEU A 228 12.96 -8.96 -3.84
CA LEU A 228 12.77 -7.58 -4.29
C LEU A 228 12.96 -7.51 -5.81
N THR A 229 11.94 -7.04 -6.52
CA THR A 229 12.00 -6.86 -7.98
C THR A 229 13.12 -5.89 -8.39
N SER A 230 13.42 -4.87 -7.59
CA SER A 230 14.53 -3.94 -7.87
C SER A 230 15.89 -4.65 -7.88
N LEU A 231 16.15 -5.54 -6.92
CA LEU A 231 17.37 -6.36 -6.89
C LEU A 231 17.46 -7.30 -8.09
N ALA A 232 16.35 -7.92 -8.48
CA ALA A 232 16.31 -8.78 -9.64
C ALA A 232 16.61 -8.01 -10.95
N ILE A 233 16.09 -6.79 -11.08
CA ILE A 233 16.41 -5.88 -12.21
C ILE A 233 17.89 -5.54 -12.22
N ASP A 234 18.45 -5.14 -11.06
CA ASP A 234 19.88 -4.79 -10.96
C ASP A 234 20.79 -6.00 -11.25
N ALA A 235 20.40 -7.20 -10.81
CA ALA A 235 21.10 -8.45 -11.15
C ALA A 235 21.05 -8.76 -12.65
N ALA A 236 19.90 -8.56 -13.30
CA ALA A 236 19.78 -8.73 -14.75
C ALA A 236 20.65 -7.74 -15.53
N VAL A 237 20.71 -6.47 -15.10
CA VAL A 237 21.59 -5.42 -15.65
C VAL A 237 23.07 -5.84 -15.48
N ALA A 238 23.44 -6.41 -14.34
CA ALA A 238 24.78 -6.92 -14.07
C ALA A 238 25.13 -8.20 -14.87
N GLY A 239 24.18 -8.75 -15.63
CA GLY A 239 24.41 -9.94 -16.45
C GLY A 239 24.33 -11.27 -15.69
N ALA A 240 23.71 -11.27 -14.50
CA ALA A 240 23.57 -12.47 -13.69
C ALA A 240 22.60 -13.51 -14.26
N GLY A 241 21.66 -13.10 -15.14
CA GLY A 241 20.70 -14.00 -15.76
C GLY A 241 19.63 -13.27 -16.58
N VAL A 242 18.72 -14.05 -17.15
CA VAL A 242 17.51 -13.55 -17.82
C VAL A 242 16.43 -13.34 -16.79
N LEU A 243 15.72 -12.20 -16.84
CA LEU A 243 14.66 -11.83 -15.92
C LEU A 243 13.32 -11.73 -16.67
N LEU A 244 12.23 -12.20 -16.06
CA LEU A 244 10.88 -11.76 -16.42
C LEU A 244 10.63 -10.39 -15.79
N GLY A 245 10.97 -9.34 -16.53
CA GLY A 245 10.88 -7.95 -16.07
C GLY A 245 9.50 -7.36 -16.34
N GLN A 246 8.93 -6.65 -15.33
CA GLN A 246 7.73 -5.85 -15.55
C GLN A 246 8.07 -4.67 -16.46
N ARG A 247 7.35 -4.52 -17.57
CA ARG A 247 7.65 -3.56 -18.64
C ARG A 247 7.84 -2.12 -18.13
N ARG A 248 6.95 -1.66 -17.25
CA ARG A 248 7.05 -0.30 -16.68
C ARG A 248 8.24 -0.14 -15.74
N LEU A 249 8.57 -1.17 -14.97
CA LEU A 249 9.67 -1.10 -14.01
C LEU A 249 11.05 -1.16 -14.67
N ILE A 250 11.15 -1.77 -15.85
CA ILE A 250 12.39 -1.87 -16.61
C ILE A 250 12.50 -0.83 -17.74
N ALA A 251 11.52 0.06 -17.90
CA ALA A 251 11.48 1.02 -19.00
C ALA A 251 12.74 1.89 -19.07
N GLY A 252 13.25 2.33 -17.93
CA GLY A 252 14.49 3.10 -17.85
C GLY A 252 15.71 2.30 -18.30
N GLU A 253 15.81 1.04 -17.91
CA GLU A 253 16.88 0.12 -18.29
C GLU A 253 16.85 -0.19 -19.80
N LEU A 254 15.66 -0.39 -20.37
CA LEU A 254 15.47 -0.57 -21.81
C LEU A 254 15.88 0.69 -22.59
N THR A 255 15.45 1.88 -22.16
CA THR A 255 15.79 3.15 -22.80
C THR A 255 17.29 3.42 -22.80
N ARG A 256 17.99 3.07 -21.72
CA ARG A 256 19.45 3.22 -21.63
C ARG A 256 20.23 2.09 -22.32
N GLY A 257 19.56 1.08 -22.83
CA GLY A 257 20.19 -0.11 -23.42
C GLY A 257 20.89 -1.02 -22.42
N ALA A 258 20.65 -0.84 -21.11
CA ALA A 258 21.20 -1.70 -20.06
C ALA A 258 20.54 -3.09 -20.04
N LEU A 259 19.28 -3.16 -20.47
CA LEU A 259 18.54 -4.38 -20.75
C LEU A 259 18.00 -4.36 -22.19
N GLN A 260 17.85 -5.55 -22.76
CA GLN A 260 17.21 -5.75 -24.05
C GLN A 260 16.15 -6.84 -23.92
N VAL A 261 15.07 -6.71 -24.69
CA VAL A 261 14.02 -7.72 -24.80
C VAL A 261 14.58 -8.95 -25.53
N VAL A 262 14.46 -10.09 -24.90
CA VAL A 262 14.95 -11.37 -25.42
C VAL A 262 13.90 -12.04 -26.31
N ASP A 263 12.64 -11.94 -25.92
CA ASP A 263 11.51 -12.51 -26.64
C ASP A 263 10.31 -11.56 -26.53
N PRO A 264 9.55 -11.34 -27.62
CA PRO A 264 8.41 -10.43 -27.62
C PRO A 264 7.20 -10.93 -26.85
N LEU A 265 7.14 -12.22 -26.50
CA LEU A 265 6.03 -12.79 -25.74
C LEU A 265 5.99 -12.17 -24.35
N SER A 266 4.91 -11.46 -24.06
CA SER A 266 4.62 -10.90 -22.73
C SER A 266 3.44 -11.59 -22.08
N LEU A 267 3.44 -11.65 -20.76
CA LEU A 267 2.30 -12.13 -19.97
C LEU A 267 1.75 -10.96 -19.11
N PRO A 268 0.44 -10.69 -19.21
CA PRO A 268 -0.18 -9.64 -18.41
C PRO A 268 -0.18 -10.02 -16.93
N LEU A 269 -0.04 -9.02 -16.06
CA LEU A 269 -0.31 -9.19 -14.64
C LEU A 269 -1.81 -9.46 -14.41
N SER A 270 -2.11 -10.31 -13.44
CA SER A 270 -3.49 -10.73 -13.14
C SER A 270 -4.37 -9.60 -12.58
N LYS A 271 -3.77 -8.55 -12.04
CA LYS A 271 -4.47 -7.41 -11.43
C LYS A 271 -3.79 -6.09 -11.81
N PRO A 272 -4.55 -4.98 -11.87
CA PRO A 272 -3.97 -3.64 -12.05
C PRO A 272 -3.41 -3.08 -10.74
N TYR A 273 -2.60 -2.02 -10.88
CA TYR A 273 -2.18 -1.17 -9.77
C TYR A 273 -3.21 -0.07 -9.52
N PHE A 274 -3.42 0.24 -8.24
CA PHE A 274 -4.32 1.29 -7.77
C PHE A 274 -3.59 2.25 -6.85
N LEU A 275 -3.94 3.52 -6.93
CA LEU A 275 -3.72 4.48 -5.87
C LEU A 275 -4.93 4.42 -4.94
N ALA A 276 -4.70 4.24 -3.63
CA ALA A 276 -5.77 4.19 -2.64
C ALA A 276 -5.50 5.17 -1.49
N TRP A 277 -6.56 5.73 -0.90
CA TRP A 277 -6.46 6.71 0.17
C TRP A 277 -7.72 6.73 1.05
N PRO A 278 -7.61 7.05 2.36
CA PRO A 278 -8.76 7.30 3.20
C PRO A 278 -9.41 8.65 2.85
N GLN A 279 -10.71 8.80 3.10
CA GLN A 279 -11.47 10.00 2.78
C GLN A 279 -10.82 11.28 3.34
N ARG A 280 -10.20 11.21 4.53
CA ARG A 280 -9.49 12.34 5.16
C ARG A 280 -8.35 12.89 4.29
N SER A 281 -7.66 12.04 3.55
CA SER A 281 -6.51 12.46 2.73
C SER A 281 -6.92 13.28 1.51
N ARG A 282 -8.16 13.14 1.04
CA ARG A 282 -8.63 13.86 -0.15
C ARG A 282 -8.69 15.38 0.05
N SER A 283 -8.94 15.86 1.26
CA SER A 283 -9.03 17.28 1.59
C SER A 283 -7.69 17.92 1.96
N GLN A 284 -6.60 17.15 2.00
CA GLN A 284 -5.28 17.70 2.30
C GLN A 284 -4.73 18.54 1.14
N PRO A 285 -3.97 19.62 1.45
CA PRO A 285 -3.27 20.39 0.42
C PRO A 285 -2.36 19.51 -0.43
N GLY A 286 -2.42 19.64 -1.74
CA GLY A 286 -1.62 18.86 -2.69
C GLY A 286 -2.21 17.50 -3.11
N SER A 287 -3.27 16.98 -2.45
CA SER A 287 -3.85 15.66 -2.75
C SER A 287 -4.39 15.55 -4.17
N GLU A 288 -5.11 16.54 -4.66
CA GLU A 288 -5.59 16.55 -6.06
C GLU A 288 -4.43 16.59 -7.05
N ALA A 289 -3.39 17.37 -6.74
CA ALA A 289 -2.19 17.43 -7.58
C ALA A 289 -1.49 16.07 -7.62
N LEU A 290 -1.39 15.35 -6.49
CA LEU A 290 -0.79 14.01 -6.42
C LEU A 290 -1.59 12.99 -7.23
N ILE A 291 -2.90 12.95 -7.08
CA ILE A 291 -3.77 12.05 -7.83
C ILE A 291 -3.63 12.33 -9.34
N LYS A 292 -3.69 13.59 -9.75
CA LYS A 292 -3.55 14.00 -11.14
C LYS A 292 -2.17 13.64 -11.72
N TRP A 293 -1.09 13.92 -10.97
CA TRP A 293 0.27 13.61 -11.40
C TRP A 293 0.46 12.10 -11.59
N LEU A 294 0.04 11.28 -10.61
CA LEU A 294 0.16 9.81 -10.70
C LEU A 294 -0.71 9.22 -11.82
N THR A 295 -1.91 9.77 -12.05
CA THR A 295 -2.77 9.33 -13.16
C THR A 295 -2.14 9.66 -14.53
N GLN A 296 -1.55 10.84 -14.67
CA GLN A 296 -0.82 11.23 -15.90
C GLN A 296 0.43 10.38 -16.12
N LEU A 297 1.18 10.08 -15.05
CA LEU A 297 2.35 9.22 -15.12
C LEU A 297 1.98 7.77 -15.46
N ALA A 298 0.78 7.35 -15.13
CA ALA A 298 0.26 6.01 -15.38
C ALA A 298 -0.27 5.80 -16.81
N SER A 299 -0.60 6.89 -17.51
CA SER A 299 -1.08 6.87 -18.90
C SER A 299 0.04 6.57 -19.88
#